data_7906d58473c7bd246a53517498a586ab
#
_entry.id   7906d58473c7bd246a53517498a586ab
#
_cell.length_a   1.000
_cell.length_b   1.000
_cell.length_c   1.000
_cell.angle_alpha   90.00
_cell.angle_beta   90.00
_cell.angle_gamma   90.00
#
_symmetry.space_group_name_H-M   'P 1'
#
loop_
_entity.id
_entity.type
_entity.pdbx_description
1 polymer ?
#
loop_
_entity_poly.entity_id
_entity_poly.type
_entity_poly.pdbx_seq_one_letter_code
_entity_poly.pdbx_strand_id
1 'polypeptide(L)'
;MIDLEILRNIMAEIRENDDLLDSLSPNQFNTKLKLVEAVNKLDFLNKDSKVVIFGSWYGSILIPAFYHKVKQIVCVDTDAQVISRSKYRIFKDWDIDWITGDVFEKYRDQYDNVDLFINTSCEHMKPMKEWGPAPIMKNPWWGRTSPTHFAFTSNNMYDIEGHIHLSLIHISEPTSP
;
A
#
# COMPACT_ATOMS: atom_id res chain seq x y z
N MET A 1 -18.57 -4.01 -6.59
CA MET A 1 -19.68 -4.16 -5.60
C MET A 1 -19.09 -3.81 -4.26
N ILE A 2 -19.77 -2.97 -3.47
CA ILE A 2 -19.29 -2.62 -2.10
C ILE A 2 -19.62 -3.82 -1.20
N ASP A 3 -18.61 -4.28 -0.44
CA ASP A 3 -18.82 -5.30 0.57
C ASP A 3 -19.50 -4.65 1.80
N LEU A 4 -20.76 -5.01 2.03
CA LEU A 4 -21.57 -4.42 3.09
C LEU A 4 -21.09 -4.83 4.49
N GLU A 5 -20.46 -5.97 4.62
CA GLU A 5 -19.91 -6.42 5.90
C GLU A 5 -18.69 -5.60 6.29
N ILE A 6 -17.78 -5.36 5.36
CA ILE A 6 -16.63 -4.46 5.56
C ILE A 6 -17.10 -3.05 5.92
N LEU A 7 -18.10 -2.53 5.20
CA LEU A 7 -18.67 -1.22 5.52
C LEU A 7 -19.22 -1.16 6.95
N ARG A 8 -19.95 -2.19 7.37
CA ARG A 8 -20.46 -2.30 8.74
C ARG A 8 -19.34 -2.33 9.77
N ASN A 9 -18.29 -3.11 9.54
CA ASN A 9 -17.15 -3.24 10.44
C ASN A 9 -16.40 -1.89 10.56
N ILE A 10 -16.17 -1.21 9.44
CA ILE A 10 -15.59 0.16 9.43
C ILE A 10 -16.46 1.12 10.24
N MET A 11 -17.77 1.15 10.03
CA MET A 11 -18.67 2.04 10.74
C MET A 11 -18.72 1.75 12.25
N ALA A 12 -18.58 0.49 12.64
CA ALA A 12 -18.49 0.13 14.07
C ALA A 12 -17.19 0.63 14.69
N GLU A 13 -16.07 0.46 13.99
CA GLU A 13 -14.74 0.83 14.48
C GLU A 13 -14.51 2.35 14.50
N ILE A 14 -15.09 3.13 13.58
CA ILE A 14 -15.02 4.61 13.56
C ILE A 14 -15.53 5.23 14.88
N ARG A 15 -16.53 4.62 15.51
CA ARG A 15 -17.08 5.15 16.77
C ARG A 15 -16.08 5.16 17.93
N GLU A 16 -15.05 4.35 17.84
CA GLU A 16 -14.02 4.17 18.86
C GLU A 16 -12.63 4.64 18.40
N ASN A 17 -12.53 5.21 17.18
CA ASN A 17 -11.24 5.46 16.58
C ASN A 17 -11.26 6.61 15.54
N ASP A 18 -10.84 7.78 16.01
CA ASP A 18 -10.78 9.01 15.21
C ASP A 18 -9.77 8.90 14.06
N ASP A 19 -8.67 8.15 14.24
CA ASP A 19 -7.67 7.94 13.18
C ASP A 19 -8.24 7.16 12.00
N LEU A 20 -9.15 6.21 12.26
CA LEU A 20 -9.85 5.52 11.19
C LEU A 20 -10.78 6.47 10.44
N LEU A 21 -11.43 7.40 11.13
CA LEU A 21 -12.24 8.42 10.49
C LEU A 21 -11.39 9.32 9.60
N ASP A 22 -10.20 9.73 10.07
CA ASP A 22 -9.25 10.51 9.25
C ASP A 22 -8.77 9.73 8.01
N SER A 23 -8.57 8.42 8.12
CA SER A 23 -8.20 7.57 6.97
C SER A 23 -9.22 7.60 5.84
N LEU A 24 -10.46 8.00 6.13
CA LEU A 24 -11.59 8.15 5.22
C LEU A 24 -11.90 9.61 4.89
N SER A 25 -11.08 10.56 5.36
CA SER A 25 -11.25 11.97 5.01
C SER A 25 -11.25 12.19 3.50
N PRO A 26 -11.92 13.24 3.00
CA PRO A 26 -12.05 13.47 1.55
C PRO A 26 -10.71 13.48 0.81
N ASN A 27 -9.66 14.02 1.43
CA ASN A 27 -8.32 14.08 0.83
C ASN A 27 -7.70 12.69 0.72
N GLN A 28 -7.73 11.90 1.80
CA GLN A 28 -7.23 10.53 1.84
C GLN A 28 -8.00 9.64 0.86
N PHE A 29 -9.33 9.75 0.86
CA PHE A 29 -10.19 8.98 -0.02
C PHE A 29 -9.91 9.27 -1.48
N ASN A 30 -9.93 10.55 -1.88
CA ASN A 30 -9.75 10.94 -3.27
C ASN A 30 -8.35 10.58 -3.81
N THR A 31 -7.31 10.73 -2.99
CA THR A 31 -5.94 10.38 -3.39
C THR A 31 -5.82 8.89 -3.66
N LYS A 32 -6.32 8.05 -2.74
CA LYS A 32 -6.28 6.60 -2.90
C LYS A 32 -7.17 6.10 -4.03
N LEU A 33 -8.33 6.74 -4.24
CA LEU A 33 -9.21 6.42 -5.36
C LEU A 33 -8.54 6.69 -6.71
N LYS A 34 -7.88 7.84 -6.87
CA LYS A 34 -7.13 8.16 -8.09
C LYS A 34 -6.00 7.16 -8.35
N LEU A 35 -5.29 6.72 -7.32
CA LEU A 35 -4.28 5.67 -7.45
C LEU A 35 -4.92 4.36 -7.94
N VAL A 36 -6.03 3.93 -7.32
CA VAL A 36 -6.78 2.73 -7.73
C VAL A 36 -7.23 2.82 -9.19
N GLU A 37 -7.76 3.97 -9.60
CA GLU A 37 -8.15 4.22 -10.99
C GLU A 37 -6.96 4.13 -11.96
N ALA A 38 -5.82 4.71 -11.60
CA ALA A 38 -4.61 4.65 -12.41
C ALA A 38 -4.10 3.21 -12.56
N VAL A 39 -4.04 2.45 -11.47
CA VAL A 39 -3.64 1.04 -11.50
C VAL A 39 -4.60 0.21 -12.35
N ASN A 40 -5.91 0.41 -12.19
CA ASN A 40 -6.91 -0.33 -12.96
C ASN A 40 -6.83 -0.06 -14.47
N LYS A 41 -6.43 1.14 -14.89
CA LYS A 41 -6.25 1.48 -16.32
C LYS A 41 -5.10 0.72 -16.97
N LEU A 42 -4.12 0.27 -16.21
CA LEU A 42 -2.99 -0.51 -16.72
C LEU A 42 -3.33 -1.98 -16.97
N ASP A 43 -4.43 -2.47 -16.40
CA ASP A 43 -5.04 -3.78 -16.62
C ASP A 43 -4.08 -5.00 -16.55
N PHE A 44 -3.09 -4.93 -15.66
CA PHE A 44 -2.10 -6.00 -15.49
C PHE A 44 -2.41 -6.93 -14.31
N LEU A 45 -3.27 -6.51 -13.38
CA LEU A 45 -3.64 -7.32 -12.20
C LEU A 45 -4.68 -8.38 -12.56
N ASN A 46 -4.46 -9.58 -12.05
CA ASN A 46 -5.36 -10.72 -12.24
C ASN A 46 -5.40 -11.63 -10.99
N LYS A 47 -6.10 -12.74 -11.07
CA LYS A 47 -6.31 -13.68 -9.96
C LYS A 47 -5.05 -14.41 -9.48
N ASP A 48 -3.95 -14.31 -10.19
CA ASP A 48 -2.66 -14.87 -9.76
C ASP A 48 -1.73 -13.79 -9.18
N SER A 49 -2.13 -12.52 -9.27
CA SER A 49 -1.30 -11.38 -8.87
C SER A 49 -1.18 -11.26 -7.35
N LYS A 50 -0.02 -10.78 -6.92
CA LYS A 50 0.29 -10.41 -5.54
C LYS A 50 0.50 -8.91 -5.41
N VAL A 51 -0.17 -8.30 -4.45
CA VAL A 51 -0.07 -6.87 -4.13
C VAL A 51 0.51 -6.69 -2.73
N VAL A 52 1.48 -5.79 -2.58
CA VAL A 52 2.05 -5.40 -1.28
C VAL A 52 1.77 -3.92 -1.05
N ILE A 53 1.22 -3.60 0.12
CA ILE A 53 0.87 -2.24 0.53
C ILE A 53 1.76 -1.83 1.70
N PHE A 54 2.65 -0.86 1.46
CA PHE A 54 3.53 -0.27 2.45
C PHE A 54 2.87 0.92 3.13
N GLY A 55 3.07 1.05 4.46
CA GLY A 55 2.38 2.06 5.24
C GLY A 55 0.87 1.89 5.05
N SER A 56 0.40 0.64 5.23
CA SER A 56 -0.97 0.28 4.86
C SER A 56 -2.02 1.02 5.67
N TRP A 57 -1.62 1.53 6.85
CA TRP A 57 -2.54 2.11 7.82
C TRP A 57 -3.73 1.16 8.00
N TYR A 58 -4.97 1.64 8.00
CA TYR A 58 -6.14 0.76 8.09
C TYR A 58 -6.46 0.01 6.80
N GLY A 59 -5.90 0.39 5.67
CA GLY A 59 -6.17 -0.24 4.38
C GLY A 59 -7.60 -0.09 3.87
N SER A 60 -8.41 0.76 4.52
CA SER A 60 -9.86 0.89 4.36
C SER A 60 -10.35 1.13 2.93
N ILE A 61 -9.50 1.67 2.06
CA ILE A 61 -9.82 1.96 0.65
C ILE A 61 -9.08 0.99 -0.29
N LEU A 62 -7.78 0.80 -0.08
CA LEU A 62 -6.93 0.02 -0.98
C LEU A 62 -7.26 -1.47 -0.94
N ILE A 63 -7.46 -2.01 0.27
CA ILE A 63 -7.75 -3.43 0.42
C ILE A 63 -9.05 -3.81 -0.30
N PRO A 64 -10.21 -3.16 -0.07
CA PRO A 64 -11.44 -3.50 -0.78
C PRO A 64 -11.34 -3.30 -2.29
N ALA A 65 -10.51 -2.36 -2.76
CA ALA A 65 -10.35 -2.10 -4.18
C ALA A 65 -9.66 -3.24 -4.94
N PHE A 66 -8.78 -4.00 -4.26
CA PHE A 66 -7.97 -5.04 -4.88
C PHE A 66 -8.32 -6.47 -4.44
N TYR A 67 -8.94 -6.69 -3.28
CA TYR A 67 -9.14 -8.00 -2.67
C TYR A 67 -9.75 -9.04 -3.61
N HIS A 68 -10.81 -8.67 -4.32
CA HIS A 68 -11.47 -9.59 -5.25
C HIS A 68 -10.79 -9.70 -6.63
N LYS A 69 -9.70 -8.96 -6.89
CA LYS A 69 -9.02 -8.95 -8.18
C LYS A 69 -7.74 -9.75 -8.19
N VAL A 70 -7.12 -9.93 -7.03
CA VAL A 70 -5.80 -10.53 -6.90
C VAL A 70 -5.83 -11.79 -6.07
N LYS A 71 -4.74 -12.54 -6.08
CA LYS A 71 -4.56 -13.76 -5.30
C LYS A 71 -4.21 -13.47 -3.85
N GLN A 72 -3.35 -12.48 -3.64
CA GLN A 72 -2.75 -12.20 -2.33
C GLN A 72 -2.56 -10.71 -2.11
N ILE A 73 -2.91 -10.25 -0.93
CA ILE A 73 -2.59 -8.91 -0.45
C ILE A 73 -1.74 -9.04 0.81
N VAL A 74 -0.61 -8.32 0.84
CA VAL A 74 0.26 -8.20 2.01
C VAL A 74 0.23 -6.74 2.46
N CYS A 75 -0.15 -6.50 3.70
CA CYS A 75 -0.18 -5.18 4.32
C CYS A 75 0.94 -5.05 5.34
N VAL A 76 1.73 -4.00 5.23
CA VAL A 76 2.89 -3.75 6.12
C VAL A 76 2.73 -2.37 6.74
N ASP A 77 2.81 -2.32 8.07
CA ASP A 77 2.81 -1.07 8.83
C ASP A 77 3.63 -1.21 10.10
N THR A 78 4.22 -0.12 10.57
CA THR A 78 4.98 -0.10 11.83
C THR A 78 4.06 -0.06 13.05
N ASP A 79 2.83 0.43 12.89
CA ASP A 79 1.85 0.54 13.97
C ASP A 79 1.12 -0.79 14.21
N ALA A 80 1.51 -1.47 15.30
CA ALA A 80 0.90 -2.73 15.71
C ALA A 80 -0.59 -2.61 16.09
N GLN A 81 -1.04 -1.46 16.56
CA GLN A 81 -2.45 -1.25 16.93
C GLN A 81 -3.31 -1.14 15.68
N VAL A 82 -2.85 -0.38 14.69
CA VAL A 82 -3.50 -0.25 13.39
C VAL A 82 -3.62 -1.61 12.70
N ILE A 83 -2.52 -2.37 12.64
CA ILE A 83 -2.53 -3.74 12.09
C ILE A 83 -3.50 -4.64 12.84
N SER A 84 -3.47 -4.62 14.17
CA SER A 84 -4.38 -5.44 15.00
C SER A 84 -5.86 -5.11 14.76
N ARG A 85 -6.21 -3.82 14.73
CA ARG A 85 -7.60 -3.37 14.47
C ARG A 85 -8.06 -3.75 13.06
N SER A 86 -7.22 -3.52 12.06
CA SER A 86 -7.52 -3.89 10.68
C SER A 86 -7.75 -5.40 10.54
N LYS A 87 -6.82 -6.20 11.06
CA LYS A 87 -6.87 -7.67 10.98
C LYS A 87 -8.06 -8.28 11.71
N TYR A 88 -8.28 -7.89 12.97
CA TYR A 88 -9.21 -8.60 13.84
C TYR A 88 -10.59 -7.97 13.97
N ARG A 89 -10.77 -6.73 13.49
CA ARG A 89 -12.05 -6.04 13.58
C ARG A 89 -12.63 -5.65 12.22
N ILE A 90 -11.81 -5.04 11.33
CA ILE A 90 -12.30 -4.56 10.04
C ILE A 90 -12.38 -5.71 9.03
N PHE A 91 -11.25 -6.39 8.78
CA PHE A 91 -11.10 -7.42 7.76
C PHE A 91 -10.99 -8.84 8.35
N LYS A 92 -11.62 -9.09 9.48
CA LYS A 92 -11.50 -10.34 10.27
C LYS A 92 -11.79 -11.62 9.48
N ASP A 93 -12.62 -11.53 8.45
CA ASP A 93 -13.06 -12.67 7.64
C ASP A 93 -12.36 -12.68 6.25
N TRP A 94 -11.39 -11.79 6.03
CA TRP A 94 -10.65 -11.71 4.78
C TRP A 94 -9.24 -12.29 4.92
N ASP A 95 -8.83 -13.05 3.89
CA ASP A 95 -7.50 -13.64 3.81
C ASP A 95 -6.49 -12.60 3.33
N ILE A 96 -5.83 -11.95 4.29
CA ILE A 96 -4.84 -10.89 4.09
C ILE A 96 -3.64 -11.17 4.98
N ASP A 97 -2.44 -11.05 4.42
CA ASP A 97 -1.20 -11.14 5.17
C ASP A 97 -0.88 -9.81 5.85
N TRP A 98 -0.78 -9.82 7.17
CA TRP A 98 -0.52 -8.64 7.97
C TRP A 98 0.86 -8.71 8.61
N ILE A 99 1.68 -7.69 8.38
CA ILE A 99 3.05 -7.60 8.89
C ILE A 99 3.19 -6.31 9.70
N THR A 100 3.57 -6.45 10.97
CA THR A 100 3.97 -5.30 11.81
C THR A 100 5.47 -5.14 11.75
N GLY A 101 5.94 -4.01 11.20
CA GLY A 101 7.36 -3.70 11.15
C GLY A 101 7.76 -2.73 10.05
N ASP A 102 9.04 -2.36 10.06
CA ASP A 102 9.63 -1.51 9.03
C ASP A 102 9.82 -2.30 7.73
N VAL A 103 9.30 -1.77 6.64
CA VAL A 103 9.39 -2.36 5.29
C VAL A 103 10.83 -2.61 4.83
N PHE A 104 11.81 -1.93 5.43
CA PHE A 104 13.23 -2.04 5.07
C PHE A 104 13.99 -3.11 5.85
N GLU A 105 13.44 -3.63 6.97
CA GLU A 105 14.25 -4.40 7.90
C GLU A 105 14.21 -5.92 7.73
N LYS A 106 13.06 -6.56 7.54
CA LYS A 106 12.98 -7.99 7.86
C LYS A 106 12.27 -8.92 6.87
N TYR A 107 11.57 -8.43 5.86
CA TYR A 107 10.55 -9.29 5.22
C TYR A 107 10.87 -9.71 3.79
N ARG A 108 12.12 -10.04 3.54
CA ARG A 108 12.65 -10.36 2.22
C ARG A 108 11.84 -11.44 1.49
N ASP A 109 11.50 -12.51 2.20
CA ASP A 109 10.79 -13.65 1.62
C ASP A 109 9.31 -13.34 1.33
N GLN A 110 8.77 -12.34 2.00
CA GLN A 110 7.38 -11.90 1.81
C GLN A 110 7.20 -11.05 0.56
N TYR A 111 8.28 -10.53 0.00
CA TYR A 111 8.25 -9.66 -1.18
C TYR A 111 8.62 -10.41 -2.47
N ASP A 112 8.71 -11.73 -2.43
CA ASP A 112 8.94 -12.52 -3.63
C ASP A 112 7.68 -12.55 -4.51
N ASN A 113 7.93 -12.46 -5.83
CA ASN A 113 6.87 -12.54 -6.84
C ASN A 113 5.74 -11.51 -6.70
N VAL A 114 6.08 -10.28 -6.31
CA VAL A 114 5.11 -9.18 -6.21
C VAL A 114 4.87 -8.54 -7.57
N ASP A 115 3.62 -8.38 -7.96
CA ASP A 115 3.21 -7.73 -9.20
C ASP A 115 3.03 -6.23 -9.02
N LEU A 116 2.59 -5.79 -7.82
CA LEU A 116 2.37 -4.39 -7.51
C LEU A 116 2.79 -4.05 -6.08
N PHE A 117 3.67 -3.07 -5.94
CA PHE A 117 3.91 -2.37 -4.69
C PHE A 117 3.15 -1.06 -4.65
N ILE A 118 2.40 -0.84 -3.58
CA ILE A 118 1.68 0.41 -3.31
C ILE A 118 2.30 1.07 -2.09
N ASN A 119 2.53 2.38 -2.15
CA ASN A 119 2.90 3.19 -1.00
C ASN A 119 2.18 4.54 -1.07
N THR A 120 1.29 4.78 -0.12
CA THR A 120 0.55 6.03 0.03
C THR A 120 1.01 6.87 1.23
N SER A 121 2.14 6.48 1.84
CA SER A 121 2.77 7.13 3.00
C SER A 121 4.24 7.45 2.74
N CYS A 122 4.58 7.76 1.49
CA CYS A 122 5.98 8.01 1.09
C CYS A 122 6.63 9.15 1.87
N GLU A 123 5.85 10.15 2.28
CA GLU A 123 6.29 11.30 3.06
C GLU A 123 6.75 10.96 4.48
N HIS A 124 6.32 9.82 5.02
CA HIS A 124 6.69 9.33 6.35
C HIS A 124 7.80 8.27 6.31
N MET A 125 8.32 7.95 5.13
CA MET A 125 9.33 6.91 4.94
C MET A 125 10.69 7.52 4.56
N LYS A 126 11.73 6.69 4.57
CA LYS A 126 13.06 7.11 4.09
C LYS A 126 13.00 7.59 2.64
N PRO A 127 13.81 8.59 2.25
CA PRO A 127 13.88 9.06 0.87
C PRO A 127 14.09 7.91 -0.12
N MET A 128 13.40 7.95 -1.25
CA MET A 128 13.47 6.88 -2.26
C MET A 128 14.89 6.60 -2.76
N LYS A 129 15.79 7.59 -2.77
CA LYS A 129 17.21 7.39 -3.08
C LYS A 129 17.92 6.40 -2.15
N GLU A 130 17.39 6.21 -0.94
CA GLU A 130 17.92 5.29 0.06
C GLU A 130 17.33 3.88 -0.08
N TRP A 131 16.31 3.69 -0.93
CA TRP A 131 15.69 2.39 -1.20
C TRP A 131 16.59 1.48 -2.06
N GLY A 132 17.54 2.05 -2.84
CA GLY A 132 18.40 1.32 -3.75
C GLY A 132 19.17 0.14 -3.17
N PRO A 133 19.74 0.22 -1.94
CA PRO A 133 20.34 -0.93 -1.27
C PRO A 133 19.36 -1.74 -0.43
N ALA A 134 18.08 -1.33 -0.34
CA ALA A 134 17.08 -2.03 0.46
C ALA A 134 16.83 -3.47 -0.05
N PRO A 135 16.43 -4.39 0.82
CA PRO A 135 16.12 -5.78 0.46
C PRO A 135 15.12 -5.89 -0.70
N ILE A 136 14.22 -4.93 -0.83
CA ILE A 136 13.22 -4.82 -1.90
C ILE A 136 13.87 -4.73 -3.29
N MET A 137 15.01 -4.01 -3.39
CA MET A 137 15.74 -3.82 -4.66
C MET A 137 16.87 -4.83 -4.87
N LYS A 138 17.25 -5.58 -3.81
CA LYS A 138 18.29 -6.60 -3.89
C LYS A 138 17.77 -7.96 -4.33
N ASN A 139 16.48 -8.18 -4.30
CA ASN A 139 15.91 -9.39 -4.85
C ASN A 139 15.98 -9.27 -6.37
N PRO A 140 16.79 -10.10 -7.04
CA PRO A 140 16.90 -9.97 -8.47
C PRO A 140 15.55 -10.31 -9.09
N TRP A 141 14.90 -9.31 -9.62
CA TRP A 141 13.77 -9.37 -10.54
C TRP A 141 14.15 -10.21 -11.80
N TRP A 142 15.39 -10.65 -11.84
CA TRP A 142 16.06 -11.37 -12.88
C TRP A 142 15.65 -12.85 -12.89
N GLY A 143 14.49 -13.11 -13.37
CA GLY A 143 13.93 -14.48 -13.47
C GLY A 143 12.42 -14.48 -13.50
N ARG A 144 11.80 -13.33 -13.28
CA ARG A 144 10.35 -13.19 -13.49
C ARG A 144 10.04 -13.00 -14.97
N THR A 145 8.99 -13.66 -15.42
CA THR A 145 8.43 -13.48 -16.76
C THR A 145 7.54 -12.24 -16.86
N SER A 146 7.14 -11.66 -15.70
CA SER A 146 6.27 -10.50 -15.63
C SER A 146 6.95 -9.33 -14.90
N PRO A 147 6.75 -8.08 -15.35
CA PRO A 147 7.28 -6.89 -14.70
C PRO A 147 6.62 -6.67 -13.34
N THR A 148 7.33 -6.07 -12.39
CA THR A 148 6.78 -5.56 -11.16
C THR A 148 6.46 -4.07 -11.31
N HIS A 149 5.30 -3.67 -10.84
CA HIS A 149 4.82 -2.29 -10.90
C HIS A 149 4.93 -1.61 -9.54
N PHE A 150 5.06 -0.28 -9.56
CA PHE A 150 5.10 0.56 -8.37
C PHE A 150 4.07 1.67 -8.50
N ALA A 151 3.21 1.81 -7.50
CA ALA A 151 2.22 2.87 -7.40
C ALA A 151 2.45 3.64 -6.10
N PHE A 152 3.20 4.73 -6.18
CA PHE A 152 3.56 5.55 -5.04
C PHE A 152 2.88 6.90 -5.15
N THR A 153 2.33 7.38 -4.04
CA THR A 153 1.78 8.72 -3.93
C THR A 153 2.54 9.53 -2.90
N SER A 154 2.66 10.80 -3.16
CA SER A 154 3.20 11.79 -2.23
C SER A 154 2.19 12.92 -2.10
N ASN A 155 2.32 13.73 -1.08
CA ASN A 155 1.56 14.95 -0.91
C ASN A 155 2.44 16.18 -1.15
N ASN A 156 1.83 17.35 -1.19
CA ASN A 156 2.49 18.65 -1.34
C ASN A 156 2.51 19.46 -0.03
N MET A 157 2.41 18.81 1.11
CA MET A 157 2.40 19.44 2.43
C MET A 157 3.84 19.68 2.89
N TYR A 158 4.52 20.61 2.23
CA TYR A 158 5.95 20.88 2.42
C TYR A 158 6.29 21.54 3.75
N ASP A 159 5.30 22.12 4.43
CA ASP A 159 5.48 22.85 5.70
C ASP A 159 5.33 21.95 6.94
N ILE A 160 5.08 20.65 6.77
CA ILE A 160 4.95 19.72 7.88
C ILE A 160 6.33 19.14 8.23
N GLU A 161 6.75 19.36 9.47
CA GLU A 161 8.00 18.81 10.00
C GLU A 161 7.99 17.27 9.94
N GLY A 162 9.06 16.69 9.44
CA GLY A 162 9.18 15.22 9.27
C GLY A 162 8.64 14.68 7.94
N HIS A 163 7.99 15.51 7.10
CA HIS A 163 7.62 15.08 5.76
C HIS A 163 8.82 15.13 4.81
N ILE A 164 8.97 14.08 4.02
CA ILE A 164 10.01 14.02 2.99
C ILE A 164 9.47 14.66 1.70
N HIS A 165 10.19 15.68 1.22
CA HIS A 165 9.86 16.31 -0.06
C HIS A 165 10.26 15.39 -1.21
N LEU A 166 9.28 14.72 -1.82
CA LEU A 166 9.49 14.03 -3.07
C LEU A 166 9.38 15.06 -4.20
N SER A 167 10.52 15.46 -4.76
CA SER A 167 10.51 16.28 -5.96
C SER A 167 9.94 15.45 -7.13
N LEU A 168 8.99 16.00 -7.87
CA LEU A 168 8.38 15.40 -9.06
C LEU A 168 9.38 15.17 -10.24
N ILE A 169 10.68 15.41 -10.04
CA ILE A 169 11.70 15.41 -11.09
C ILE A 169 12.23 14.00 -11.40
N HIS A 170 11.75 12.93 -10.76
CA HIS A 170 12.27 11.58 -11.00
C HIS A 170 11.24 10.60 -11.56
N ILE A 171 10.41 11.05 -12.50
CA ILE A 171 9.86 10.13 -13.50
C ILE A 171 10.86 10.11 -14.66
N SER A 172 11.97 9.42 -14.47
CA SER A 172 12.79 9.05 -15.60
C SER A 172 12.15 7.83 -16.25
N GLU A 173 11.68 7.98 -17.47
CA GLU A 173 11.37 6.85 -18.32
C GLU A 173 12.62 5.93 -18.38
N PRO A 174 12.43 4.58 -18.34
CA PRO A 174 13.54 3.69 -18.56
C PRO A 174 14.12 3.99 -19.94
N THR A 175 15.34 4.49 -19.98
CA THR A 175 16.10 4.56 -21.23
C THR A 175 16.28 3.12 -21.71
N SER A 176 15.57 2.79 -22.77
CA SER A 176 15.82 1.54 -23.51
C SER A 176 17.27 1.51 -23.98
N PRO A 177 17.93 0.34 -23.92
CA PRO A 177 19.28 0.16 -24.43
C PRO A 177 19.33 0.29 -25.97
#